data_750b0eb3a9cd0dc235fd6a09e18c55e8
#
_entry.id   750b0eb3a9cd0dc235fd6a09e18c55e8
#
_cell.length_a   1.000
_cell.length_b   1.000
_cell.length_c   1.000
_cell.angle_alpha   90.00
_cell.angle_beta   90.00
_cell.angle_gamma   90.00
#
_symmetry.space_group_name_H-M   'P 1'
#
loop_
_entity.id
_entity.type
_entity.pdbx_description
1 polymer ?
#
loop_
_entity_poly.entity_id
_entity_poly.type
_entity_poly.pdbx_seq_one_letter_code
_entity_poly.pdbx_strand_id
1 'polypeptide(L)'
;MRLILKEIYSALLDLLYPPFCCGCGKFYTYLCPTCYQQINFIPLPLSLSLETNYLTSVYVTAHYEGVLKKLIKTYKYKSVKDIGELIATLIWYSTALPKVDLITYVPINKKKLSKRGFNQTEIVAKELSLLMKVPCIPLLSKVGKYKDQASMESKEDRLNNLKGSFIISPYFEKYLEDNNKEKHNDIKNIYTKKKITSVLLIDDVITTGTTLNEAARVIKKYGIEKVYGYAIAHGH
;
A
#
# COMPACT_ATOMS: atom_id res chain seq x y z
N MET A 1 21.70 6.56 23.25
CA MET A 1 21.22 5.62 24.32
C MET A 1 19.88 4.95 23.98
N ARG A 2 18.78 5.68 23.66
CA ARG A 2 17.47 5.05 23.30
C ARG A 2 17.50 4.19 22.03
N LEU A 3 18.26 4.53 21.00
CA LEU A 3 18.40 3.74 19.78
C LEU A 3 19.11 2.40 20.02
N ILE A 4 20.23 2.42 20.74
CA ILE A 4 21.01 1.22 21.08
C ILE A 4 20.19 0.24 21.92
N LEU A 5 19.42 0.73 22.90
CA LEU A 5 18.54 -0.09 23.72
C LEU A 5 17.42 -0.74 22.89
N LYS A 6 16.90 -0.04 21.86
CA LYS A 6 15.89 -0.58 20.96
C LYS A 6 16.45 -1.68 20.06
N GLU A 7 17.68 -1.50 19.56
CA GLU A 7 18.38 -2.51 18.75
C GLU A 7 18.70 -3.77 19.56
N ILE A 8 19.21 -3.61 20.80
CA ILE A 8 19.48 -4.74 21.72
C ILE A 8 18.18 -5.48 22.04
N TYR A 9 17.08 -4.75 22.33
CA TYR A 9 15.79 -5.36 22.61
C TYR A 9 15.23 -6.11 21.40
N SER A 10 15.34 -5.54 20.19
CA SER A 10 14.95 -6.22 18.95
C SER A 10 15.77 -7.49 18.72
N ALA A 11 17.09 -7.42 18.87
CA ALA A 11 17.97 -8.59 18.71
C ALA A 11 17.65 -9.71 19.74
N LEU A 12 17.32 -9.33 20.98
CA LEU A 12 16.89 -10.30 22.01
C LEU A 12 15.55 -10.96 21.65
N LEU A 13 14.59 -10.18 21.13
CA LEU A 13 13.32 -10.72 20.66
C LEU A 13 13.50 -11.65 19.46
N ASP A 14 14.37 -11.31 18.52
CA ASP A 14 14.68 -12.14 17.35
C ASP A 14 15.39 -13.44 17.74
N LEU A 15 16.13 -13.44 18.85
CA LEU A 15 16.74 -14.66 19.40
C LEU A 15 15.70 -15.58 20.04
N LEU A 16 14.70 -15.01 20.74
CA LEU A 16 13.64 -15.78 21.41
C LEU A 16 12.51 -16.18 20.47
N TYR A 17 12.21 -15.34 19.46
CA TYR A 17 11.14 -15.51 18.49
C TYR A 17 11.64 -15.19 17.08
N PRO A 18 12.57 -16.01 16.54
CA PRO A 18 13.14 -15.72 15.23
C PRO A 18 12.07 -15.71 14.13
N PRO A 19 12.19 -14.84 13.14
CA PRO A 19 11.30 -14.86 12.00
C PRO A 19 11.42 -16.18 11.25
N PHE A 20 10.28 -16.66 10.72
CA PHE A 20 10.22 -17.88 9.92
C PHE A 20 9.83 -17.56 8.49
N CYS A 21 10.47 -18.22 7.53
CA CYS A 21 10.10 -18.13 6.14
C CYS A 21 8.65 -18.57 5.93
N CYS A 22 7.82 -17.70 5.39
CA CYS A 22 6.39 -17.95 5.15
C CYS A 22 6.15 -19.10 4.15
N GLY A 23 7.15 -19.45 3.33
CA GLY A 23 7.08 -20.56 2.39
C GLY A 23 7.42 -21.91 3.03
N CYS A 24 8.64 -22.07 3.54
CA CYS A 24 9.23 -23.34 3.97
C CYS A 24 9.52 -23.45 5.47
N GLY A 25 9.33 -22.39 6.27
CA GLY A 25 9.60 -22.42 7.71
C GLY A 25 11.07 -22.24 8.12
N LYS A 26 12.00 -21.96 7.18
CA LYS A 26 13.40 -21.69 7.51
C LYS A 26 13.51 -20.50 8.47
N PHE A 27 14.33 -20.64 9.52
CA PHE A 27 14.54 -19.60 10.52
C PHE A 27 15.28 -18.36 9.99
N TYR A 28 15.17 -17.25 10.73
CA TYR A 28 15.86 -15.97 10.56
C TYR A 28 15.55 -15.22 9.26
N THR A 29 14.38 -15.49 8.65
CA THR A 29 13.91 -14.73 7.50
C THR A 29 12.41 -14.93 7.29
N TYR A 30 11.70 -13.93 6.80
CA TYR A 30 10.29 -14.07 6.38
C TYR A 30 10.15 -14.62 4.97
N LEU A 31 11.21 -14.53 4.15
CA LEU A 31 11.26 -15.05 2.79
C LEU A 31 12.71 -15.45 2.44
N CYS A 32 13.00 -16.74 2.39
CA CYS A 32 14.32 -17.23 2.00
C CYS A 32 14.51 -17.19 0.46
N PRO A 33 15.77 -17.21 -0.04
CA PRO A 33 16.04 -17.16 -1.48
C PRO A 33 15.34 -18.25 -2.29
N THR A 34 15.29 -19.47 -1.77
CA THR A 34 14.60 -20.59 -2.44
C THR A 34 13.09 -20.35 -2.57
N CYS A 35 12.44 -19.78 -1.55
CA CYS A 35 11.03 -19.44 -1.61
C CYS A 35 10.77 -18.18 -2.44
N TYR A 36 11.69 -17.24 -2.47
CA TYR A 36 11.63 -16.08 -3.37
C TYR A 36 11.56 -16.52 -4.84
N GLN A 37 12.38 -17.49 -5.26
CA GLN A 37 12.38 -18.03 -6.62
C GLN A 37 11.07 -18.73 -7.02
N GLN A 38 10.23 -19.09 -6.04
CA GLN A 38 8.91 -19.71 -6.27
C GLN A 38 7.79 -18.67 -6.44
N ILE A 39 8.09 -17.37 -6.31
CA ILE A 39 7.10 -16.32 -6.55
C ILE A 39 6.88 -16.19 -8.05
N ASN A 40 5.61 -16.34 -8.45
CA ASN A 40 5.19 -16.15 -9.84
C ASN A 40 5.00 -14.67 -10.13
N PHE A 41 6.12 -13.99 -10.47
CA PHE A 41 6.13 -12.57 -10.81
C PHE A 41 5.39 -12.32 -12.11
N ILE A 42 4.69 -11.19 -12.19
CA ILE A 42 3.99 -10.75 -13.39
C ILE A 42 4.94 -9.85 -14.19
N PRO A 43 5.28 -10.20 -15.44
CA PRO A 43 6.08 -9.34 -16.32
C PRO A 43 5.39 -8.00 -16.54
N LEU A 44 6.12 -6.90 -16.44
CA LEU A 44 5.58 -5.55 -16.52
C LEU A 44 5.76 -4.91 -17.90
N PRO A 45 4.87 -3.93 -18.22
CA PRO A 45 3.65 -3.53 -17.51
C PRO A 45 2.49 -4.45 -17.89
N LEU A 46 1.85 -5.07 -16.92
CA LEU A 46 0.57 -5.71 -17.19
C LEU A 46 -0.47 -4.60 -17.33
N SER A 47 -0.84 -4.29 -18.54
CA SER A 47 -2.14 -3.71 -18.85
C SER A 47 -3.18 -4.78 -18.49
N LEU A 48 -3.48 -4.92 -17.18
CA LEU A 48 -4.66 -5.65 -16.80
C LEU A 48 -5.81 -4.94 -17.51
N SER A 49 -6.58 -5.67 -18.32
CA SER A 49 -7.85 -5.22 -18.90
C SER A 49 -8.90 -5.12 -17.79
N LEU A 50 -8.53 -4.36 -16.75
CA LEU A 50 -9.44 -4.01 -15.68
C LEU A 50 -10.33 -2.90 -16.25
N GLU A 51 -11.63 -3.02 -16.11
CA GLU A 51 -12.59 -1.96 -16.37
C GLU A 51 -12.36 -0.78 -15.42
N THR A 52 -11.19 -0.11 -15.54
CA THR A 52 -10.75 0.97 -14.66
C THR A 52 -10.77 2.29 -15.43
N ASN A 53 -11.84 3.06 -15.24
CA ASN A 53 -12.04 4.34 -15.95
C ASN A 53 -11.23 5.51 -15.32
N TYR A 54 -10.75 5.35 -14.10
CA TYR A 54 -10.11 6.43 -13.32
C TYR A 54 -8.62 6.21 -13.08
N LEU A 55 -8.09 5.01 -13.33
CA LEU A 55 -6.67 4.72 -13.22
C LEU A 55 -5.94 5.00 -14.54
N THR A 56 -4.78 5.64 -14.47
CA THR A 56 -3.89 5.86 -15.61
C THR A 56 -3.24 4.55 -16.06
N SER A 57 -2.78 3.76 -15.09
CA SER A 57 -2.25 2.40 -15.29
C SER A 57 -2.31 1.65 -13.96
N VAL A 58 -2.26 0.32 -14.03
CA VAL A 58 -2.21 -0.56 -12.86
C VAL A 58 -0.97 -1.44 -12.94
N TYR A 59 -0.24 -1.51 -11.86
CA TYR A 59 0.95 -2.34 -11.68
C TYR A 59 0.69 -3.41 -10.61
N VAL A 60 1.27 -4.58 -10.80
CA VAL A 60 1.13 -5.70 -9.86
C VAL A 60 2.46 -6.43 -9.79
N THR A 61 2.90 -6.84 -8.59
CA THR A 61 4.16 -7.59 -8.43
C THR A 61 4.04 -9.01 -8.96
N ALA A 62 3.04 -9.77 -8.52
CA ALA A 62 2.96 -11.21 -8.79
C ALA A 62 1.53 -11.75 -8.61
N HIS A 63 1.32 -13.02 -8.97
CA HIS A 63 0.06 -13.72 -8.71
C HIS A 63 -0.16 -13.99 -7.22
N TYR A 64 -1.43 -13.87 -6.76
CA TYR A 64 -1.83 -14.11 -5.35
C TYR A 64 -1.92 -15.62 -5.06
N GLU A 65 -0.80 -16.31 -5.12
CA GLU A 65 -0.69 -17.75 -4.92
C GLU A 65 0.58 -18.14 -4.17
N GLY A 66 0.76 -19.41 -3.89
CA GLY A 66 1.97 -20.01 -3.34
C GLY A 66 2.55 -19.26 -2.13
N VAL A 67 3.82 -18.92 -2.23
CA VAL A 67 4.62 -18.25 -1.18
C VAL A 67 4.14 -16.83 -0.95
N LEU A 68 3.84 -16.06 -2.01
CA LEU A 68 3.39 -14.68 -1.86
C LEU A 68 2.06 -14.60 -1.11
N LYS A 69 1.12 -15.51 -1.39
CA LYS A 69 -0.15 -15.59 -0.66
C LYS A 69 0.06 -15.87 0.83
N LYS A 70 0.99 -16.76 1.18
CA LYS A 70 1.34 -17.05 2.58
C LYS A 70 1.97 -15.83 3.25
N LEU A 71 2.89 -15.13 2.57
CA LEU A 71 3.54 -13.91 3.05
C LEU A 71 2.51 -12.81 3.35
N ILE A 72 1.61 -12.50 2.40
CA ILE A 72 0.56 -11.49 2.57
C ILE A 72 -0.42 -11.89 3.69
N LYS A 73 -0.77 -13.18 3.82
CA LYS A 73 -1.60 -13.66 4.93
C LYS A 73 -0.91 -13.48 6.28
N THR A 74 0.36 -13.84 6.40
CA THR A 74 1.14 -13.63 7.62
C THR A 74 1.19 -12.15 7.98
N TYR A 75 1.46 -11.28 7.02
CA TYR A 75 1.45 -9.83 7.19
C TYR A 75 0.11 -9.30 7.72
N LYS A 76 -1.02 -9.78 7.16
CA LYS A 76 -2.37 -9.33 7.55
C LYS A 76 -2.83 -9.83 8.91
N TYR A 77 -2.49 -11.06 9.27
CA TYR A 77 -3.14 -11.76 10.40
C TYR A 77 -2.23 -12.04 11.59
N LYS A 78 -0.91 -12.06 11.39
CA LYS A 78 0.06 -12.21 12.49
C LYS A 78 0.66 -10.87 12.93
N SER A 79 0.24 -9.76 12.33
CA SER A 79 0.66 -8.38 12.69
C SER A 79 2.18 -8.16 12.64
N VAL A 80 2.88 -8.86 11.74
CA VAL A 80 4.33 -8.74 11.57
C VAL A 80 4.63 -7.57 10.63
N LYS A 81 4.93 -6.41 11.21
CA LYS A 81 5.15 -5.16 10.46
C LYS A 81 6.37 -5.20 9.54
N ASP A 82 7.43 -5.92 9.93
CA ASP A 82 8.69 -6.03 9.17
C ASP A 82 8.50 -6.66 7.78
N ILE A 83 7.43 -7.44 7.61
CA ILE A 83 7.04 -7.95 6.29
C ILE A 83 6.67 -6.80 5.34
N GLY A 84 6.25 -5.63 5.85
CA GLY A 84 5.95 -4.46 5.02
C GLY A 84 7.16 -3.90 4.30
N GLU A 85 8.31 -3.81 4.99
CA GLU A 85 9.60 -3.42 4.41
C GLU A 85 10.06 -4.43 3.35
N LEU A 86 9.97 -5.73 3.67
CA LEU A 86 10.28 -6.79 2.72
C LEU A 86 9.42 -6.69 1.44
N ILE A 87 8.11 -6.45 1.57
CA ILE A 87 7.21 -6.28 0.44
C ILE A 87 7.57 -5.03 -0.38
N ALA A 88 7.87 -3.91 0.27
CA ALA A 88 8.31 -2.69 -0.43
C ALA A 88 9.60 -2.91 -1.21
N THR A 89 10.55 -3.65 -0.63
CA THR A 89 11.79 -4.07 -1.30
C THR A 89 11.51 -4.98 -2.50
N LEU A 90 10.60 -5.94 -2.37
CA LEU A 90 10.17 -6.79 -3.50
C LEU A 90 9.59 -5.94 -4.63
N ILE A 91 8.72 -5.00 -4.32
CA ILE A 91 8.12 -4.08 -5.29
C ILE A 91 9.21 -3.28 -6.01
N TRP A 92 10.11 -2.68 -5.26
CA TRP A 92 11.17 -1.82 -5.78
C TRP A 92 12.07 -2.54 -6.79
N TYR A 93 12.47 -3.79 -6.49
CA TYR A 93 13.35 -4.56 -7.35
C TYR A 93 12.65 -5.32 -8.49
N SER A 94 11.35 -5.57 -8.37
CA SER A 94 10.60 -6.33 -9.38
C SER A 94 9.83 -5.46 -10.38
N THR A 95 9.71 -4.14 -10.13
CA THR A 95 8.79 -3.28 -10.88
C THR A 95 9.42 -1.95 -11.26
N ALA A 96 9.35 -1.57 -12.53
CA ALA A 96 9.62 -0.20 -12.96
C ALA A 96 8.44 0.71 -12.55
N LEU A 97 8.56 1.35 -11.39
CA LEU A 97 7.53 2.25 -10.88
C LEU A 97 7.45 3.56 -11.67
N PRO A 98 6.25 4.13 -11.87
CA PRO A 98 6.10 5.42 -12.53
C PRO A 98 6.68 6.55 -11.69
N LYS A 99 7.18 7.60 -12.35
CA LYS A 99 7.52 8.85 -11.67
C LYS A 99 6.23 9.54 -11.23
N VAL A 100 6.12 9.85 -9.93
CA VAL A 100 4.95 10.47 -9.33
C VAL A 100 5.34 11.60 -8.38
N ASP A 101 4.40 12.48 -8.08
CA ASP A 101 4.62 13.57 -7.13
C ASP A 101 4.34 13.13 -5.68
N LEU A 102 3.51 12.09 -5.51
CA LEU A 102 3.03 11.64 -4.21
C LEU A 102 2.73 10.15 -4.23
N ILE A 103 2.99 9.48 -3.09
CA ILE A 103 2.50 8.13 -2.81
C ILE A 103 1.38 8.21 -1.79
N THR A 104 0.34 7.41 -2.01
CA THR A 104 -0.76 7.23 -1.07
C THR A 104 -1.19 5.77 -1.02
N TYR A 105 -2.12 5.45 -0.17
CA TYR A 105 -2.55 4.07 0.05
C TYR A 105 -4.05 3.97 0.28
N VAL A 106 -4.60 2.81 -0.03
CA VAL A 106 -6.01 2.48 0.25
C VAL A 106 -6.20 2.34 1.76
N PRO A 107 -7.07 3.16 2.40
CA PRO A 107 -7.36 3.03 3.82
C PRO A 107 -8.21 1.80 4.10
N ILE A 108 -7.93 1.12 5.21
CA ILE A 108 -8.77 0.05 5.74
C ILE A 108 -9.85 0.59 6.67
N ASN A 109 -10.93 -0.17 6.88
CA ASN A 109 -11.99 0.24 7.81
C ASN A 109 -11.52 0.15 9.28
N LYS A 110 -12.18 0.89 10.18
CA LYS A 110 -11.85 0.95 11.62
C LYS A 110 -11.83 -0.43 12.28
N LYS A 111 -12.76 -1.33 11.91
CA LYS A 111 -12.82 -2.70 12.45
C LYS A 111 -11.58 -3.52 12.09
N LYS A 112 -11.14 -3.43 10.82
CA LYS A 112 -9.90 -4.10 10.38
C LYS A 112 -8.67 -3.47 11.03
N LEU A 113 -8.64 -2.15 11.15
CA LEU A 113 -7.56 -1.43 11.81
C LEU A 113 -7.44 -1.83 13.29
N SER A 114 -8.55 -1.87 14.03
CA SER A 114 -8.58 -2.32 15.43
C SER A 114 -8.12 -3.79 15.59
N LYS A 115 -8.54 -4.69 14.67
CA LYS A 115 -8.14 -6.10 14.72
C LYS A 115 -6.66 -6.32 14.35
N ARG A 116 -6.11 -5.54 13.42
CA ARG A 116 -4.75 -5.73 12.89
C ARG A 116 -3.71 -4.84 13.56
N GLY A 117 -4.15 -3.75 14.21
CA GLY A 117 -3.28 -2.75 14.83
C GLY A 117 -2.62 -1.78 13.85
N PHE A 118 -2.69 -2.03 12.54
CA PHE A 118 -2.09 -1.19 11.49
C PHE A 118 -2.75 -1.38 10.14
N ASN A 119 -2.50 -0.44 9.22
CA ASN A 119 -2.86 -0.58 7.81
C ASN A 119 -1.64 -1.11 7.02
N GLN A 120 -1.78 -2.26 6.38
CA GLN A 120 -0.73 -2.94 5.64
C GLN A 120 -0.22 -2.09 4.46
N THR A 121 -1.14 -1.50 3.71
CA THR A 121 -0.83 -0.68 2.54
C THR A 121 -0.12 0.62 2.93
N GLU A 122 -0.40 1.15 4.13
CA GLU A 122 0.29 2.32 4.69
C GLU A 122 1.78 2.04 4.94
N ILE A 123 2.11 0.91 5.57
CA ILE A 123 3.51 0.57 5.85
C ILE A 123 4.28 0.41 4.53
N VAL A 124 3.74 -0.38 3.59
CA VAL A 124 4.36 -0.57 2.27
C VAL A 124 4.52 0.77 1.53
N ALA A 125 3.52 1.64 1.56
CA ALA A 125 3.58 2.96 0.93
C ALA A 125 4.66 3.86 1.55
N LYS A 126 4.81 3.85 2.88
CA LYS A 126 5.85 4.58 3.59
C LYS A 126 7.25 4.09 3.24
N GLU A 127 7.47 2.78 3.21
CA GLU A 127 8.75 2.20 2.83
C GLU A 127 9.10 2.51 1.36
N LEU A 128 8.13 2.39 0.45
CA LEU A 128 8.31 2.79 -0.95
C LEU A 128 8.62 4.29 -1.08
N SER A 129 8.05 5.14 -0.24
CA SER A 129 8.32 6.58 -0.27
C SER A 129 9.77 6.91 0.06
N LEU A 130 10.39 6.15 0.97
CA LEU A 130 11.81 6.27 1.28
C LEU A 130 12.69 5.85 0.09
N LEU A 131 12.36 4.72 -0.55
CA LEU A 131 13.09 4.20 -1.71
C LEU A 131 12.96 5.10 -2.93
N MET A 132 11.75 5.61 -3.21
CA MET A 132 11.47 6.49 -4.34
C MET A 132 11.84 7.96 -4.08
N LYS A 133 12.11 8.33 -2.83
CA LYS A 133 12.32 9.73 -2.38
C LYS A 133 11.13 10.65 -2.74
N VAL A 134 9.92 10.14 -2.55
CA VAL A 134 8.66 10.81 -2.85
C VAL A 134 7.81 10.82 -1.58
N PRO A 135 7.12 11.92 -1.22
CA PRO A 135 6.32 11.99 0.00
C PRO A 135 5.18 10.96 0.00
N CYS A 136 4.91 10.36 1.17
CA CYS A 136 3.77 9.49 1.40
C CYS A 136 2.75 10.20 2.29
N ILE A 137 1.56 10.48 1.76
CA ILE A 137 0.50 11.23 2.46
C ILE A 137 -0.82 10.48 2.36
N PRO A 138 -1.61 10.34 3.45
CA PRO A 138 -2.93 9.72 3.41
C PRO A 138 -3.95 10.64 2.72
N LEU A 139 -4.10 10.49 1.40
CA LEU A 139 -5.07 11.25 0.60
C LEU A 139 -6.52 10.88 0.89
N LEU A 140 -6.76 9.64 1.33
CA LEU A 140 -8.09 9.09 1.44
C LEU A 140 -8.43 8.69 2.87
N SER A 141 -9.70 8.87 3.22
CA SER A 141 -10.33 8.27 4.39
C SER A 141 -11.45 7.33 3.97
N LYS A 142 -11.61 6.21 4.68
CA LYS A 142 -12.71 5.28 4.45
C LYS A 142 -13.90 5.67 5.31
N VAL A 143 -15.07 5.84 4.69
CA VAL A 143 -16.32 6.25 5.36
C VAL A 143 -17.40 5.18 5.23
N GLY A 144 -18.34 5.15 6.18
CA GLY A 144 -19.51 4.27 6.16
C GLY A 144 -19.35 2.94 6.90
N LYS A 145 -20.48 2.24 7.10
CA LYS A 145 -20.55 0.88 7.63
C LYS A 145 -20.62 -0.07 6.43
N TYR A 146 -19.51 -0.74 6.11
CA TYR A 146 -19.45 -1.70 5.00
C TYR A 146 -19.51 -3.13 5.51
N LYS A 147 -20.27 -3.98 4.80
CA LYS A 147 -20.17 -5.43 4.94
C LYS A 147 -18.77 -5.87 4.45
N ASP A 148 -18.19 -6.88 5.08
CA ASP A 148 -16.91 -7.42 4.63
C ASP A 148 -17.05 -7.95 3.19
N GLN A 149 -16.20 -7.50 2.28
CA GLN A 149 -16.24 -7.91 0.87
C GLN A 149 -16.06 -9.42 0.67
N ALA A 150 -15.40 -10.09 1.62
CA ALA A 150 -15.26 -11.56 1.61
C ALA A 150 -16.58 -12.32 1.83
N SER A 151 -17.63 -11.65 2.33
CA SER A 151 -18.96 -12.23 2.55
C SER A 151 -19.96 -11.89 1.45
N MET A 152 -19.53 -11.22 0.37
CA MET A 152 -20.42 -10.82 -0.73
C MET A 152 -20.35 -11.81 -1.88
N GLU A 153 -21.50 -12.32 -2.29
CA GLU A 153 -21.63 -13.39 -3.28
C GLU A 153 -21.50 -12.89 -4.72
N SER A 154 -21.88 -11.62 -5.00
CA SER A 154 -21.85 -11.09 -6.37
C SER A 154 -20.85 -9.95 -6.60
N LYS A 155 -20.40 -9.80 -7.87
CA LYS A 155 -19.54 -8.71 -8.33
C LYS A 155 -20.27 -7.35 -8.22
N GLU A 156 -21.57 -7.33 -8.48
CA GLU A 156 -22.43 -6.14 -8.42
C GLU A 156 -22.61 -5.64 -6.99
N ASP A 157 -22.79 -6.54 -6.02
CA ASP A 157 -22.87 -6.17 -4.60
C ASP A 157 -21.58 -5.55 -4.10
N ARG A 158 -20.44 -6.05 -4.55
CA ARG A 158 -19.12 -5.47 -4.24
C ARG A 158 -18.97 -4.07 -4.83
N LEU A 159 -19.41 -3.85 -6.07
CA LEU A 159 -19.41 -2.56 -6.75
C LEU A 159 -20.30 -1.53 -6.03
N ASN A 160 -21.54 -1.90 -5.70
CA ASN A 160 -22.48 -1.01 -5.02
C ASN A 160 -22.04 -0.67 -3.60
N ASN A 161 -21.43 -1.61 -2.89
CA ASN A 161 -20.91 -1.42 -1.54
C ASN A 161 -19.65 -0.51 -1.51
N LEU A 162 -18.96 -0.33 -2.62
CA LEU A 162 -17.76 0.50 -2.70
C LEU A 162 -18.04 1.93 -3.17
N LYS A 163 -19.14 2.17 -3.87
CA LYS A 163 -19.51 3.54 -4.29
C LYS A 163 -19.68 4.44 -3.06
N GLY A 164 -18.93 5.53 -3.02
CA GLY A 164 -18.95 6.48 -1.90
C GLY A 164 -18.22 5.99 -0.64
N SER A 165 -17.45 4.89 -0.71
CA SER A 165 -16.71 4.38 0.45
C SER A 165 -15.45 5.16 0.78
N PHE A 166 -15.00 6.04 -0.08
CA PHE A 166 -13.84 6.90 0.12
C PHE A 166 -14.21 8.37 0.00
N ILE A 167 -13.55 9.18 0.82
CA ILE A 167 -13.53 10.66 0.73
C ILE A 167 -12.07 11.12 0.78
N ILE A 168 -11.84 12.37 0.37
CA ILE A 168 -10.55 13.02 0.63
C ILE A 168 -10.36 13.10 2.15
N SER A 169 -9.15 12.80 2.60
CA SER A 169 -8.83 12.82 4.02
C SER A 169 -8.78 14.26 4.55
N PRO A 170 -9.45 14.58 5.66
CA PRO A 170 -9.29 15.87 6.32
C PRO A 170 -7.83 16.18 6.69
N TYR A 171 -7.02 15.14 6.93
CA TYR A 171 -5.58 15.30 7.14
C TYR A 171 -4.88 15.89 5.91
N PHE A 172 -5.26 15.45 4.70
CA PHE A 172 -4.67 15.96 3.48
C PHE A 172 -5.08 17.40 3.20
N GLU A 173 -6.33 17.76 3.46
CA GLU A 173 -6.81 19.14 3.35
C GLU A 173 -6.00 20.07 4.28
N LYS A 174 -5.86 19.68 5.54
CA LYS A 174 -5.02 20.40 6.51
C LYS A 174 -3.56 20.47 6.07
N TYR A 175 -2.99 19.39 5.57
CA TYR A 175 -1.62 19.36 5.04
C TYR A 175 -1.41 20.42 3.94
N LEU A 176 -2.37 20.58 3.03
CA LEU A 176 -2.30 21.60 1.98
C LEU A 176 -2.44 23.02 2.53
N GLU A 177 -3.33 23.21 3.52
CA GLU A 177 -3.49 24.52 4.18
C GLU A 177 -2.22 24.96 4.90
N ASP A 178 -1.62 24.07 5.68
CA ASP A 178 -0.41 24.35 6.44
C ASP A 178 0.76 24.68 5.49
N ASN A 179 0.92 23.91 4.41
CA ASN A 179 1.95 24.17 3.39
C ASN A 179 1.70 25.44 2.56
N ASN A 180 0.46 25.92 2.46
CA ASN A 180 0.15 27.20 1.81
C ASN A 180 0.38 28.41 2.73
N LYS A 181 0.30 28.24 4.06
CA LYS A 181 0.50 29.32 5.05
C LYS A 181 1.96 29.63 5.33
N GLU A 182 2.88 28.64 5.17
CA GLU A 182 4.32 28.83 5.39
C GLU A 182 5.01 29.58 4.25
N LYS A 183 4.45 30.75 3.85
CA LYS A 183 5.04 31.62 2.81
C LYS A 183 6.23 32.48 3.27
N HIS A 184 6.67 32.35 4.52
CA HIS A 184 7.80 33.14 5.03
C HIS A 184 8.81 32.27 5.76
N ASN A 185 10.04 32.24 5.20
CA ASN A 185 11.29 31.80 5.79
C ASN A 185 11.43 30.31 6.10
N ASP A 186 11.84 29.47 5.09
CA ASP A 186 12.97 28.55 5.32
C ASP A 186 13.29 27.73 4.07
N ILE A 187 14.58 27.50 3.88
CA ILE A 187 15.20 26.77 2.75
C ILE A 187 14.78 25.27 2.69
N LYS A 188 14.00 24.80 3.67
CA LYS A 188 13.52 23.40 3.74
C LYS A 188 12.29 23.08 2.87
N ASN A 189 11.68 24.07 2.21
CA ASN A 189 10.39 23.92 1.53
C ASN A 189 10.47 23.81 0.00
N ILE A 190 11.43 23.03 -0.53
CA ILE A 190 11.54 22.79 -1.98
C ILE A 190 10.30 22.02 -2.53
N TYR A 191 9.54 21.32 -1.67
CA TYR A 191 8.39 20.49 -2.07
C TYR A 191 7.03 21.22 -2.04
N THR A 192 6.94 22.41 -1.45
CA THR A 192 5.65 23.09 -1.17
C THR A 192 5.10 23.94 -2.31
N LYS A 193 5.84 24.11 -3.41
CA LYS A 193 5.39 24.87 -4.61
C LYS A 193 4.95 23.99 -5.78
N LYS A 194 5.19 22.68 -5.74
CA LYS A 194 4.87 21.82 -6.87
C LYS A 194 3.42 21.34 -6.78
N LYS A 195 2.60 21.73 -7.77
CA LYS A 195 1.24 21.19 -7.94
C LYS A 195 1.33 19.64 -8.00
N ILE A 196 0.61 18.94 -7.12
CA ILE A 196 0.49 17.49 -7.16
C ILE A 196 -0.40 17.14 -8.37
N THR A 197 0.19 16.55 -9.39
CA THR A 197 -0.50 16.16 -10.63
C THR A 197 -0.57 14.65 -10.80
N SER A 198 0.29 13.91 -10.11
CA SER A 198 0.44 12.46 -10.26
C SER A 198 0.62 11.76 -8.92
N VAL A 199 -0.09 10.64 -8.74
CA VAL A 199 -0.12 9.87 -7.48
C VAL A 199 0.04 8.38 -7.77
N LEU A 200 0.83 7.69 -6.92
CA LEU A 200 0.87 6.23 -6.83
C LEU A 200 -0.02 5.77 -5.66
N LEU A 201 -1.08 5.05 -5.96
CA LEU A 201 -2.05 4.52 -5.00
C LEU A 201 -1.78 3.05 -4.73
N ILE A 202 -1.39 2.71 -3.50
CA ILE A 202 -1.00 1.35 -3.09
C ILE A 202 -2.19 0.60 -2.50
N ASP A 203 -2.42 -0.63 -2.99
CA ASP A 203 -3.34 -1.61 -2.39
C ASP A 203 -2.60 -2.95 -2.15
N ASP A 204 -3.21 -3.88 -1.41
CA ASP A 204 -2.58 -5.17 -1.11
C ASP A 204 -2.87 -6.25 -2.17
N VAL A 205 -4.12 -6.49 -2.52
CA VAL A 205 -4.52 -7.52 -3.50
C VAL A 205 -5.60 -6.97 -4.41
N ILE A 206 -5.34 -7.02 -5.69
CA ILE A 206 -6.30 -6.67 -6.73
C ILE A 206 -6.95 -7.93 -7.32
N THR A 207 -8.25 -7.88 -7.53
CA THR A 207 -9.00 -8.87 -8.30
C THR A 207 -9.68 -8.18 -9.49
N THR A 208 -10.77 -7.51 -9.28
CA THR A 208 -11.51 -6.74 -10.30
C THR A 208 -11.01 -5.30 -10.45
N GLY A 209 -10.16 -4.82 -9.57
CA GLY A 209 -9.70 -3.43 -9.55
C GLY A 209 -10.70 -2.41 -9.00
N THR A 210 -11.89 -2.84 -8.59
CA THR A 210 -12.99 -1.96 -8.14
C THR A 210 -12.57 -1.03 -7.00
N THR A 211 -11.82 -1.54 -6.02
CA THR A 211 -11.33 -0.74 -4.88
C THR A 211 -10.40 0.37 -5.33
N LEU A 212 -9.39 0.04 -6.14
CA LEU A 212 -8.45 1.02 -6.68
C LEU A 212 -9.15 2.03 -7.59
N ASN A 213 -10.09 1.57 -8.41
CA ASN A 213 -10.83 2.44 -9.33
C ASN A 213 -11.74 3.44 -8.59
N GLU A 214 -12.45 3.01 -7.53
CA GLU A 214 -13.27 3.91 -6.72
C GLU A 214 -12.41 4.91 -5.93
N ALA A 215 -11.30 4.48 -5.38
CA ALA A 215 -10.34 5.34 -4.72
C ALA A 215 -9.75 6.38 -5.71
N ALA A 216 -9.37 5.94 -6.91
CA ALA A 216 -8.87 6.81 -7.98
C ALA A 216 -9.93 7.82 -8.44
N ARG A 217 -11.22 7.42 -8.51
CA ARG A 217 -12.33 8.31 -8.83
C ARG A 217 -12.39 9.50 -7.88
N VAL A 218 -12.24 9.26 -6.59
CA VAL A 218 -12.25 10.32 -5.57
C VAL A 218 -11.03 11.24 -5.73
N ILE A 219 -9.85 10.67 -5.94
CA ILE A 219 -8.59 11.41 -6.14
C ILE A 219 -8.68 12.29 -7.40
N LYS A 220 -9.19 11.76 -8.52
CA LYS A 220 -9.37 12.52 -9.76
C LYS A 220 -10.40 13.65 -9.63
N LYS A 221 -11.51 13.41 -8.93
CA LYS A 221 -12.50 14.45 -8.64
C LYS A 221 -11.94 15.60 -7.82
N TYR A 222 -10.93 15.35 -7.01
CA TYR A 222 -10.21 16.37 -6.25
C TYR A 222 -9.25 17.20 -7.12
N GLY A 223 -9.00 16.82 -8.37
CA GLY A 223 -8.19 17.56 -9.35
C GLY A 223 -6.80 16.99 -9.63
N ILE A 224 -6.49 15.78 -9.16
CA ILE A 224 -5.24 15.09 -9.49
C ILE A 224 -5.39 14.37 -10.83
N GLU A 225 -4.51 14.70 -11.80
CA GLU A 225 -4.67 14.30 -13.19
C GLU A 225 -4.31 12.84 -13.48
N LYS A 226 -3.25 12.32 -12.84
CA LYS A 226 -2.73 10.96 -13.06
C LYS A 226 -2.76 10.15 -11.80
N VAL A 227 -3.50 9.05 -11.80
CA VAL A 227 -3.57 8.11 -10.69
C VAL A 227 -3.09 6.74 -11.17
N TYR A 228 -1.94 6.33 -10.69
CA TYR A 228 -1.36 5.02 -10.94
C TYR A 228 -1.76 4.08 -9.79
N GLY A 229 -2.38 2.96 -10.10
CA GLY A 229 -2.70 1.93 -9.12
C GLY A 229 -1.55 0.95 -8.97
N TYR A 230 -1.27 0.51 -7.76
CA TYR A 230 -0.34 -0.56 -7.50
C TYR A 230 -0.94 -1.57 -6.52
N ALA A 231 -0.89 -2.84 -6.86
CA ALA A 231 -1.24 -3.93 -5.94
C ALA A 231 -0.06 -4.88 -5.75
N ILE A 232 0.12 -5.38 -4.51
CA ILE A 232 1.18 -6.34 -4.21
C ILE A 232 0.94 -7.65 -4.95
N ALA A 233 -0.32 -8.06 -5.09
CA ALA A 233 -0.67 -9.30 -5.77
C ALA A 233 -1.97 -9.20 -6.57
N HIS A 234 -2.07 -9.97 -7.66
CA HIS A 234 -3.28 -10.19 -8.44
C HIS A 234 -3.92 -11.53 -8.06
N GLY A 235 -5.17 -11.47 -7.60
CA GLY A 235 -6.01 -12.64 -7.35
C GLY A 235 -6.97 -12.90 -8.52
N HIS A 236 -7.28 -14.16 -8.74
CA HIS A 236 -8.31 -14.59 -9.71
C HIS A 236 -9.72 -14.45 -9.13
#